data_7f33208dbc8d3e7cee1b153b8bbe119e
#
_entry.id   7f33208dbc8d3e7cee1b153b8bbe119e
#
_cell.length_a   1.000
_cell.length_b   1.000
_cell.length_c   1.000
_cell.angle_alpha   90.00
_cell.angle_beta   90.00
_cell.angle_gamma   90.00
#
_symmetry.space_group_name_H-M   'P 1'
#
loop_
_entity.id
_entity.type
_entity.pdbx_description
1 polymer ?
#
loop_
_entity_poly.entity_id
_entity_poly.type
_entity_poly.pdbx_seq_one_letter_code
_entity_poly.pdbx_strand_id
1 'polypeptide(L)'
;MVTRHTVSLNQVELSYLDWQTDGEPVLLLHGLADHALIWSAVGDRLANSYHPVAVDIRGHGESGKPDSGYDFDTVINDLTQLMQHLGWSAAHIIGHSWSGKVATYWATRQPERFLNMVLVDPIFVYGMPGIFRLTFPLFYGTLPFLKGMGPFTDWDAAIQQGQQMKQYRSWNQLQESVFRQSLEKKPDGSVGSKFTTTARDAIFDAVLKIPGLIKEITIPSLFIQPETGVNRFAWQLKPYQRYLKNLEIKTVPGNHWAFLVEPDIFSQTLTDFLRTTV
;
A
#
# COMPACT_ATOMS: atom_id res chain seq x y z
N MET A 1 -3.17 19.97 -9.55
CA MET A 1 -3.76 18.85 -10.34
C MET A 1 -2.76 17.71 -10.32
N VAL A 2 -3.18 16.49 -9.97
CA VAL A 2 -2.27 15.34 -9.91
C VAL A 2 -1.76 14.95 -11.30
N THR A 3 -0.48 14.67 -11.43
CA THR A 3 0.18 14.27 -12.69
C THR A 3 0.86 12.92 -12.49
N ARG A 4 0.81 12.05 -13.50
CA ARG A 4 1.55 10.80 -13.52
C ARG A 4 2.93 11.03 -14.12
N HIS A 5 3.94 10.53 -13.44
CA HIS A 5 5.34 10.57 -13.87
C HIS A 5 5.93 9.16 -13.88
N THR A 6 7.05 9.02 -14.56
CA THR A 6 7.89 7.82 -14.51
C THR A 6 9.33 8.22 -14.21
N VAL A 7 10.05 7.35 -13.52
CA VAL A 7 11.47 7.48 -13.24
C VAL A 7 12.18 6.17 -13.47
N SER A 8 13.24 6.19 -14.26
CA SER A 8 14.10 5.02 -14.46
C SER A 8 15.09 4.92 -13.31
N LEU A 9 14.95 3.91 -12.48
CA LEU A 9 15.86 3.56 -11.40
C LEU A 9 16.84 2.48 -11.84
N ASN A 10 17.79 2.12 -10.98
CA ASN A 10 18.85 1.17 -11.35
C ASN A 10 18.34 -0.20 -11.82
N GLN A 11 17.20 -0.67 -11.29
CA GLN A 11 16.69 -2.02 -11.54
C GLN A 11 15.25 -2.05 -12.06
N VAL A 12 14.55 -0.92 -12.06
CA VAL A 12 13.14 -0.85 -12.44
C VAL A 12 12.77 0.57 -12.84
N GLU A 13 11.84 0.72 -13.76
CA GLU A 13 11.12 1.96 -13.97
C GLU A 13 9.95 2.01 -13.00
N LEU A 14 9.84 3.10 -12.21
CA LEU A 14 8.69 3.34 -11.34
C LEU A 14 7.78 4.41 -11.94
N SER A 15 6.49 4.15 -11.86
CA SER A 15 5.44 5.12 -12.11
C SER A 15 4.90 5.65 -10.79
N TYR A 16 4.60 6.93 -10.73
CA TYR A 16 4.03 7.56 -9.54
C TYR A 16 3.10 8.72 -9.90
N LEU A 17 2.18 9.00 -9.00
CA LEU A 17 1.31 10.17 -9.04
C LEU A 17 1.91 11.25 -8.14
N ASP A 18 2.06 12.46 -8.67
CA ASP A 18 2.61 13.61 -7.98
C ASP A 18 1.60 14.77 -8.01
N TRP A 19 1.25 15.29 -6.84
CA TRP A 19 0.35 16.44 -6.70
C TRP A 19 1.07 17.78 -6.86
N GLN A 20 2.40 17.78 -6.96
CA GLN A 20 3.23 18.93 -7.29
C GLN A 20 2.91 20.18 -6.44
N THR A 21 2.78 19.99 -5.14
CA THR A 21 2.49 21.04 -4.17
C THR A 21 3.71 21.35 -3.30
N ASP A 22 3.77 22.56 -2.77
CA ASP A 22 4.72 22.89 -1.72
C ASP A 22 4.25 22.31 -0.39
N GLY A 23 5.16 21.86 0.44
CA GLY A 23 4.85 21.31 1.76
C GLY A 23 5.74 20.13 2.10
N GLU A 24 5.52 19.57 3.32
CA GLU A 24 6.29 18.42 3.77
C GLU A 24 5.98 17.19 2.92
N PRO A 25 7.00 16.39 2.58
CA PRO A 25 6.84 15.22 1.73
C PRO A 25 5.96 14.14 2.36
N VAL A 26 5.03 13.58 1.59
CA VAL A 26 4.20 12.43 1.99
C VAL A 26 4.30 11.34 0.93
N LEU A 27 4.85 10.19 1.28
CA LEU A 27 4.95 9.03 0.41
C LEU A 27 3.84 8.02 0.72
N LEU A 28 2.96 7.77 -0.25
CA LEU A 28 1.80 6.90 -0.16
C LEU A 28 2.08 5.55 -0.82
N LEU A 29 2.05 4.47 -0.03
CA LEU A 29 2.37 3.10 -0.44
C LEU A 29 1.10 2.24 -0.41
N HIS A 30 0.71 1.72 -1.56
CA HIS A 30 -0.50 0.90 -1.71
C HIS A 30 -0.34 -0.55 -1.21
N GLY A 31 -1.46 -1.27 -1.10
CA GLY A 31 -1.53 -2.68 -0.76
C GLY A 31 -1.21 -3.64 -1.93
N LEU A 32 -1.21 -4.94 -1.65
CA LEU A 32 -0.99 -5.97 -2.67
C LEU A 32 -2.11 -5.93 -3.71
N ALA A 33 -1.74 -6.03 -4.99
CA ALA A 33 -2.62 -5.96 -6.15
C ALA A 33 -3.35 -4.61 -6.35
N ASP A 34 -3.01 -3.59 -5.55
CA ASP A 34 -3.45 -2.21 -5.70
C ASP A 34 -2.46 -1.40 -6.58
N HIS A 35 -2.65 -0.10 -6.68
CA HIS A 35 -1.77 0.83 -7.41
C HIS A 35 -1.95 2.27 -6.88
N ALA A 36 -1.11 3.21 -7.36
CA ALA A 36 -1.06 4.59 -6.84
C ALA A 36 -2.40 5.33 -6.86
N LEU A 37 -3.26 5.11 -7.88
CA LEU A 37 -4.53 5.83 -8.02
C LEU A 37 -5.50 5.58 -6.87
N ILE A 38 -5.34 4.48 -6.12
CA ILE A 38 -6.15 4.16 -4.95
C ILE A 38 -6.08 5.26 -3.86
N TRP A 39 -5.02 6.08 -3.90
CA TRP A 39 -4.76 7.18 -2.98
C TRP A 39 -5.31 8.54 -3.46
N SER A 40 -5.98 8.62 -4.62
CA SER A 40 -6.36 9.90 -5.23
C SER A 40 -7.15 10.81 -4.31
N ALA A 41 -8.21 10.31 -3.67
CA ALA A 41 -9.03 11.14 -2.78
C ALA A 41 -8.25 11.63 -1.55
N VAL A 42 -7.34 10.81 -1.02
CA VAL A 42 -6.47 11.17 0.12
C VAL A 42 -5.41 12.17 -0.33
N GLY A 43 -4.77 11.93 -1.48
CA GLY A 43 -3.76 12.82 -2.05
C GLY A 43 -4.31 14.22 -2.36
N ASP A 44 -5.51 14.30 -2.94
CA ASP A 44 -6.18 15.58 -3.21
C ASP A 44 -6.40 16.40 -1.92
N ARG A 45 -6.69 15.74 -0.80
CA ARG A 45 -6.85 16.43 0.49
C ARG A 45 -5.52 16.82 1.12
N LEU A 46 -4.53 15.93 1.08
CA LEU A 46 -3.20 16.21 1.60
C LEU A 46 -2.51 17.33 0.83
N ALA A 47 -2.77 17.48 -0.46
CA ALA A 47 -2.20 18.52 -1.32
C ALA A 47 -2.52 19.96 -0.89
N ASN A 48 -3.48 20.15 0.03
CA ASN A 48 -3.75 21.47 0.62
C ASN A 48 -2.67 21.94 1.61
N SER A 49 -1.83 21.02 2.13
CA SER A 49 -0.85 21.36 3.19
C SER A 49 0.46 20.58 3.08
N TYR A 50 0.51 19.55 2.27
CA TYR A 50 1.65 18.63 2.10
C TYR A 50 1.98 18.44 0.62
N HIS A 51 3.12 17.79 0.35
CA HIS A 51 3.49 17.32 -0.99
C HIS A 51 3.30 15.80 -1.08
N PRO A 52 2.09 15.30 -1.43
CA PRO A 52 1.87 13.87 -1.57
C PRO A 52 2.40 13.34 -2.89
N VAL A 53 3.01 12.15 -2.82
CA VAL A 53 3.38 11.31 -3.95
C VAL A 53 2.89 9.89 -3.67
N ALA A 54 2.14 9.30 -4.59
CA ALA A 54 1.70 7.92 -4.54
C ALA A 54 2.43 7.10 -5.60
N VAL A 55 3.16 6.07 -5.19
CA VAL A 55 3.98 5.26 -6.11
C VAL A 55 3.24 3.97 -6.48
N ASP A 56 3.35 3.57 -7.75
CA ASP A 56 3.11 2.18 -8.15
C ASP A 56 4.36 1.37 -7.78
N ILE A 57 4.28 0.56 -6.72
CA ILE A 57 5.42 -0.25 -6.29
C ILE A 57 5.74 -1.28 -7.38
N ARG A 58 7.03 -1.64 -7.55
CA ARG A 58 7.46 -2.65 -8.55
C ARG A 58 6.47 -3.82 -8.64
N GLY A 59 6.20 -4.29 -9.85
CA GLY A 59 5.23 -5.36 -10.11
C GLY A 59 3.78 -4.91 -10.18
N HIS A 60 3.45 -3.67 -9.81
CA HIS A 60 2.10 -3.14 -9.74
C HIS A 60 1.87 -1.97 -10.71
N GLY A 61 0.61 -1.69 -10.98
CA GLY A 61 0.17 -0.53 -11.76
C GLY A 61 0.92 -0.35 -13.08
N GLU A 62 1.44 0.85 -13.30
CA GLU A 62 2.23 1.20 -14.49
C GLU A 62 3.74 1.04 -14.28
N SER A 63 4.19 0.64 -13.08
CA SER A 63 5.61 0.36 -12.83
C SER A 63 6.08 -0.91 -13.51
N GLY A 64 7.41 -1.01 -13.68
CA GLY A 64 8.07 -2.18 -14.22
C GLY A 64 7.78 -3.47 -13.45
N LYS A 65 7.76 -4.58 -14.17
CA LYS A 65 7.38 -5.90 -13.67
C LYS A 65 8.50 -6.91 -13.90
N PRO A 66 9.65 -6.76 -13.18
CA PRO A 66 10.77 -7.68 -13.33
C PRO A 66 10.41 -9.09 -12.88
N ASP A 67 11.16 -10.08 -13.35
CA ASP A 67 10.93 -11.48 -12.99
C ASP A 67 11.37 -11.83 -11.55
N SER A 68 12.08 -10.92 -10.85
CA SER A 68 12.61 -11.12 -9.52
C SER A 68 12.80 -9.78 -8.77
N GLY A 69 13.28 -9.86 -7.50
CA GLY A 69 13.60 -8.67 -6.71
C GLY A 69 12.37 -8.08 -6.01
N TYR A 70 11.51 -8.93 -5.47
CA TYR A 70 10.32 -8.53 -4.71
C TYR A 70 10.49 -8.65 -3.20
N ASP A 71 11.73 -8.86 -2.73
CA ASP A 71 12.05 -8.82 -1.32
C ASP A 71 12.00 -7.39 -0.77
N PHE A 72 11.90 -7.25 0.56
CA PHE A 72 11.73 -5.95 1.19
C PHE A 72 12.91 -5.01 0.99
N ASP A 73 14.14 -5.53 0.98
CA ASP A 73 15.34 -4.70 0.80
C ASP A 73 15.38 -4.09 -0.61
N THR A 74 14.99 -4.87 -1.62
CA THR A 74 14.88 -4.39 -3.00
C THR A 74 13.77 -3.34 -3.16
N VAL A 75 12.58 -3.59 -2.59
CA VAL A 75 11.47 -2.63 -2.60
C VAL A 75 11.87 -1.32 -1.90
N ILE A 76 12.51 -1.41 -0.73
CA ILE A 76 12.97 -0.23 0.02
C ILE A 76 14.03 0.55 -0.75
N ASN A 77 14.93 -0.15 -1.44
CA ASN A 77 15.93 0.51 -2.28
C ASN A 77 15.28 1.34 -3.40
N ASP A 78 14.24 0.81 -4.05
CA ASP A 78 13.46 1.57 -5.04
C ASP A 78 12.82 2.81 -4.44
N LEU A 79 12.14 2.67 -3.29
CA LEU A 79 11.50 3.78 -2.61
C LEU A 79 12.51 4.84 -2.17
N THR A 80 13.69 4.42 -1.70
CA THR A 80 14.79 5.32 -1.34
C THR A 80 15.30 6.08 -2.55
N GLN A 81 15.49 5.40 -3.69
CA GLN A 81 15.91 6.04 -4.94
C GLN A 81 14.85 7.01 -5.48
N LEU A 82 13.55 6.67 -5.37
CA LEU A 82 12.46 7.57 -5.70
C LEU A 82 12.51 8.84 -4.83
N MET A 83 12.65 8.69 -3.50
CA MET A 83 12.80 9.84 -2.61
C MET A 83 14.01 10.71 -2.98
N GLN A 84 15.16 10.10 -3.32
CA GLN A 84 16.34 10.82 -3.79
C GLN A 84 16.09 11.58 -5.10
N HIS A 85 15.37 10.97 -6.05
CA HIS A 85 14.95 11.61 -7.31
C HIS A 85 14.06 12.84 -7.05
N LEU A 86 13.17 12.75 -6.05
CA LEU A 86 12.30 13.86 -5.62
C LEU A 86 13.01 14.90 -4.75
N GLY A 87 14.28 14.69 -4.40
CA GLY A 87 15.05 15.58 -3.52
C GLY A 87 14.67 15.44 -2.04
N TRP A 88 14.04 14.34 -1.64
CA TRP A 88 13.55 14.11 -0.28
C TRP A 88 14.57 13.33 0.56
N SER A 89 15.02 13.92 1.67
CA SER A 89 15.85 13.23 2.66
C SER A 89 15.01 12.36 3.61
N ALA A 90 13.81 12.84 3.97
CA ALA A 90 12.82 12.16 4.80
C ALA A 90 11.40 12.51 4.32
N ALA A 91 10.40 11.70 4.68
CA ALA A 91 9.00 11.91 4.36
C ALA A 91 8.08 11.34 5.46
N HIS A 92 6.83 11.78 5.49
CA HIS A 92 5.76 11.02 6.13
C HIS A 92 5.48 9.79 5.28
N ILE A 93 5.67 8.58 5.81
CA ILE A 93 5.51 7.34 5.07
C ILE A 93 4.23 6.65 5.50
N ILE A 94 3.30 6.48 4.55
CA ILE A 94 1.98 5.89 4.77
C ILE A 94 1.91 4.58 4.01
N GLY A 95 1.82 3.47 4.74
CA GLY A 95 1.80 2.13 4.15
C GLY A 95 0.49 1.38 4.43
N HIS A 96 -0.16 0.89 3.39
CA HIS A 96 -1.36 0.07 3.47
C HIS A 96 -1.04 -1.41 3.40
N SER A 97 -1.64 -2.21 4.30
CA SER A 97 -1.56 -3.67 4.23
C SER A 97 -0.12 -4.21 4.25
N TRP A 98 0.34 -4.90 3.20
CA TRP A 98 1.71 -5.43 3.12
C TRP A 98 2.78 -4.33 3.10
N SER A 99 2.50 -3.18 2.46
CA SER A 99 3.45 -2.07 2.47
C SER A 99 3.56 -1.40 3.85
N GLY A 100 2.56 -1.53 4.71
CA GLY A 100 2.68 -1.20 6.12
C GLY A 100 3.73 -2.06 6.83
N LYS A 101 3.83 -3.35 6.51
CA LYS A 101 4.90 -4.22 7.00
C LYS A 101 6.26 -3.85 6.40
N VAL A 102 6.32 -3.49 5.11
CA VAL A 102 7.54 -2.96 4.49
C VAL A 102 8.00 -1.69 5.20
N ALA A 103 7.09 -0.75 5.49
CA ALA A 103 7.39 0.48 6.21
C ALA A 103 7.96 0.22 7.60
N THR A 104 7.39 -0.73 8.37
CA THR A 104 7.94 -1.10 9.69
C THR A 104 9.34 -1.72 9.59
N TYR A 105 9.57 -2.57 8.61
CA TYR A 105 10.89 -3.15 8.34
C TYR A 105 11.90 -2.08 7.91
N TRP A 106 11.51 -1.14 7.07
CA TRP A 106 12.33 -0.01 6.64
C TRP A 106 12.69 0.91 7.79
N ALA A 107 11.72 1.29 8.63
CA ALA A 107 11.93 2.13 9.80
C ALA A 107 12.91 1.52 10.83
N THR A 108 13.03 0.17 10.89
CA THR A 108 14.04 -0.47 11.74
C THR A 108 15.48 -0.31 11.23
N ARG A 109 15.67 0.04 9.97
CA ARG A 109 16.98 0.14 9.30
C ARG A 109 17.41 1.57 9.02
N GLN A 110 16.47 2.39 8.57
CA GLN A 110 16.69 3.77 8.14
C GLN A 110 15.65 4.70 8.78
N PRO A 111 15.60 4.80 10.14
CA PRO A 111 14.61 5.62 10.83
C PRO A 111 14.68 7.11 10.43
N GLU A 112 15.86 7.57 10.00
CA GLU A 112 16.10 8.95 9.55
C GLU A 112 15.35 9.32 8.27
N ARG A 113 14.80 8.33 7.56
CA ARG A 113 13.95 8.56 6.37
C ARG A 113 12.50 8.90 6.69
N PHE A 114 12.12 8.81 7.96
CA PHE A 114 10.75 8.97 8.41
C PHE A 114 10.57 10.25 9.23
N LEU A 115 9.73 11.16 8.75
CA LEU A 115 9.15 12.22 9.59
C LEU A 115 8.10 11.59 10.52
N ASN A 116 7.16 10.84 9.96
CA ASN A 116 6.16 10.04 10.66
C ASN A 116 5.95 8.71 9.92
N MET A 117 5.39 7.73 10.61
CA MET A 117 4.97 6.45 10.03
C MET A 117 3.47 6.24 10.24
N VAL A 118 2.72 6.00 9.16
CA VAL A 118 1.30 5.67 9.25
C VAL A 118 1.06 4.27 8.69
N LEU A 119 0.49 3.42 9.51
CA LEU A 119 0.20 2.02 9.20
C LEU A 119 -1.31 1.86 9.01
N VAL A 120 -1.73 1.69 7.78
CA VAL A 120 -3.15 1.54 7.44
C VAL A 120 -3.49 0.06 7.36
N ASP A 121 -4.13 -0.45 8.41
CA ASP A 121 -4.54 -1.85 8.54
C ASP A 121 -3.47 -2.85 8.04
N PRO A 122 -2.23 -2.77 8.56
CA PRO A 122 -1.11 -3.56 8.05
C PRO A 122 -1.35 -5.05 8.26
N ILE A 123 -0.76 -5.88 7.40
CA ILE A 123 -0.75 -7.32 7.63
C ILE A 123 0.13 -7.66 8.86
N PHE A 124 0.06 -8.93 9.31
CA PHE A 124 0.86 -9.39 10.45
C PHE A 124 2.36 -9.04 10.33
N VAL A 125 2.96 -8.57 11.44
CA VAL A 125 4.37 -8.11 11.46
C VAL A 125 5.39 -9.21 11.72
N TYR A 126 4.97 -10.36 12.22
CA TYR A 126 5.89 -11.48 12.48
C TYR A 126 6.22 -12.24 11.20
N GLY A 127 7.39 -12.90 11.18
CA GLY A 127 7.65 -13.98 10.23
C GLY A 127 6.83 -15.22 10.63
N MET A 128 6.37 -15.98 9.64
CA MET A 128 5.61 -17.21 9.88
C MET A 128 6.55 -18.43 9.98
N PRO A 129 6.27 -19.39 10.88
CA PRO A 129 6.96 -20.67 10.89
C PRO A 129 6.94 -21.36 9.52
N GLY A 130 7.99 -22.09 9.19
CA GLY A 130 8.20 -22.69 7.86
C GLY A 130 7.04 -23.58 7.36
N ILE A 131 6.32 -24.25 8.28
CA ILE A 131 5.15 -25.06 7.91
C ILE A 131 4.01 -24.26 7.30
N PHE A 132 3.79 -23.01 7.76
CA PHE A 132 2.78 -22.13 7.16
C PHE A 132 3.17 -21.70 5.76
N ARG A 133 4.46 -21.61 5.43
CA ARG A 133 4.95 -21.30 4.10
C ARG A 133 4.63 -22.38 3.08
N LEU A 134 4.62 -23.66 3.50
CA LEU A 134 4.23 -24.80 2.67
C LEU A 134 2.72 -24.84 2.40
N THR A 135 1.91 -24.44 3.38
CA THR A 135 0.45 -24.53 3.30
C THR A 135 -0.20 -23.22 2.77
N PHE A 136 0.48 -22.10 2.91
CA PHE A 136 -0.08 -20.79 2.54
C PHE A 136 -0.44 -20.67 1.04
N PRO A 137 0.32 -21.23 0.08
CA PRO A 137 -0.08 -21.23 -1.33
C PRO A 137 -1.46 -21.86 -1.59
N LEU A 138 -1.89 -22.81 -0.75
CA LEU A 138 -3.22 -23.41 -0.84
C LEU A 138 -4.32 -22.44 -0.36
N PHE A 139 -3.99 -21.51 0.53
CA PHE A 139 -4.94 -20.56 1.10
C PHE A 139 -5.03 -19.25 0.34
N TYR A 140 -3.90 -18.70 -0.16
CA TYR A 140 -3.96 -17.38 -0.78
C TYR A 140 -4.74 -17.36 -2.10
N GLY A 141 -4.79 -18.46 -2.84
CA GLY A 141 -5.67 -18.60 -4.02
C GLY A 141 -7.16 -18.43 -3.71
N THR A 142 -7.55 -18.54 -2.44
CA THR A 142 -8.93 -18.33 -1.98
C THR A 142 -9.23 -16.90 -1.51
N LEU A 143 -8.23 -16.01 -1.48
CA LEU A 143 -8.42 -14.64 -1.01
C LEU A 143 -9.36 -13.88 -1.95
N PRO A 144 -10.46 -13.30 -1.41
CA PRO A 144 -11.52 -12.74 -2.26
C PRO A 144 -11.07 -11.62 -3.20
N PHE A 145 -10.08 -10.79 -2.79
CA PHE A 145 -9.59 -9.70 -3.61
C PHE A 145 -8.83 -10.17 -4.86
N LEU A 146 -8.26 -11.38 -4.85
CA LEU A 146 -7.60 -11.97 -6.01
C LEU A 146 -8.58 -12.32 -7.13
N LYS A 147 -9.87 -12.42 -6.85
CA LYS A 147 -10.91 -12.60 -7.89
C LYS A 147 -10.97 -11.39 -8.84
N GLY A 148 -10.56 -10.20 -8.38
CA GLY A 148 -10.44 -9.00 -9.20
C GLY A 148 -9.29 -9.02 -10.19
N MET A 149 -8.41 -10.01 -10.14
CA MET A 149 -7.26 -10.10 -11.04
C MET A 149 -7.61 -10.73 -12.42
N GLY A 150 -8.75 -11.37 -12.56
CA GLY A 150 -9.13 -12.08 -13.78
C GLY A 150 -8.42 -13.43 -13.93
N PRO A 151 -8.31 -13.97 -15.17
CA PRO A 151 -8.76 -13.33 -16.42
C PRO A 151 -10.28 -13.24 -16.54
N PHE A 152 -10.75 -12.20 -17.22
CA PHE A 152 -12.15 -11.98 -17.58
C PHE A 152 -12.30 -12.08 -19.11
N THR A 153 -13.47 -12.51 -19.59
CA THR A 153 -13.74 -12.61 -21.03
C THR A 153 -13.67 -11.24 -21.72
N ASP A 154 -14.13 -10.21 -21.03
CA ASP A 154 -14.23 -8.84 -21.53
C ASP A 154 -14.33 -7.84 -20.38
N TRP A 155 -14.44 -6.55 -20.72
CA TRP A 155 -14.57 -5.47 -19.75
C TRP A 155 -15.88 -5.50 -18.95
N ASP A 156 -16.97 -5.98 -19.53
CA ASP A 156 -18.28 -6.02 -18.87
C ASP A 156 -18.26 -7.08 -17.77
N ALA A 157 -17.69 -8.26 -18.05
CA ALA A 157 -17.48 -9.29 -17.03
C ALA A 157 -16.56 -8.82 -15.91
N ALA A 158 -15.49 -8.07 -16.24
CA ALA A 158 -14.59 -7.49 -15.25
C ALA A 158 -15.32 -6.50 -14.34
N ILE A 159 -16.08 -5.56 -14.92
CA ILE A 159 -16.86 -4.55 -14.17
C ILE A 159 -17.88 -5.23 -13.25
N GLN A 160 -18.61 -6.21 -13.75
CA GLN A 160 -19.57 -6.97 -12.96
C GLN A 160 -18.92 -7.63 -11.73
N GLN A 161 -17.70 -8.17 -11.90
CA GLN A 161 -16.93 -8.72 -10.79
C GLN A 161 -16.46 -7.61 -9.83
N GLY A 162 -15.98 -6.48 -10.34
CA GLY A 162 -15.54 -5.33 -9.53
C GLY A 162 -16.65 -4.81 -8.62
N GLN A 163 -17.88 -4.70 -9.12
CA GLN A 163 -19.06 -4.27 -8.35
C GLN A 163 -19.41 -5.18 -7.19
N GLN A 164 -18.96 -6.43 -7.20
CA GLN A 164 -19.18 -7.39 -6.11
C GLN A 164 -18.05 -7.39 -5.06
N MET A 165 -16.95 -6.68 -5.33
CA MET A 165 -15.80 -6.65 -4.42
C MET A 165 -15.99 -5.68 -3.28
N LYS A 166 -15.67 -6.11 -2.06
CA LYS A 166 -15.82 -5.28 -0.84
C LYS A 166 -15.02 -3.98 -0.87
N GLN A 167 -13.90 -3.96 -1.56
CA GLN A 167 -13.04 -2.78 -1.71
C GLN A 167 -13.69 -1.69 -2.59
N TYR A 168 -14.70 -2.03 -3.40
CA TYR A 168 -15.42 -1.11 -4.28
C TYR A 168 -16.92 -1.06 -3.96
N ARG A 169 -17.29 -1.20 -2.68
CA ARG A 169 -18.69 -1.37 -2.26
C ARG A 169 -19.62 -0.22 -2.64
N SER A 170 -19.09 0.99 -2.82
CA SER A 170 -19.87 2.16 -3.23
C SER A 170 -19.97 2.31 -4.74
N TRP A 171 -19.09 1.65 -5.47
CA TRP A 171 -18.95 1.68 -6.93
C TRP A 171 -19.20 3.08 -7.56
N ASN A 172 -18.55 4.07 -7.01
CA ASN A 172 -18.58 5.44 -7.54
C ASN A 172 -17.55 5.58 -8.67
N GLN A 173 -17.54 6.75 -9.33
CA GLN A 173 -16.65 7.03 -10.47
C GLN A 173 -15.16 6.82 -10.11
N LEU A 174 -14.71 7.19 -8.91
CA LEU A 174 -13.34 6.96 -8.47
C LEU A 174 -13.05 5.46 -8.35
N GLN A 175 -13.94 4.71 -7.69
CA GLN A 175 -13.74 3.28 -7.47
C GLN A 175 -13.76 2.50 -8.78
N GLU A 176 -14.63 2.85 -9.73
CA GLU A 176 -14.61 2.28 -11.07
C GLU A 176 -13.30 2.60 -11.79
N SER A 177 -12.84 3.85 -11.73
CA SER A 177 -11.58 4.29 -12.33
C SER A 177 -10.39 3.51 -11.75
N VAL A 178 -10.33 3.36 -10.43
CA VAL A 178 -9.31 2.56 -9.73
C VAL A 178 -9.35 1.11 -10.23
N PHE A 179 -10.53 0.49 -10.24
CA PHE A 179 -10.66 -0.90 -10.68
C PHE A 179 -10.23 -1.08 -12.15
N ARG A 180 -10.70 -0.22 -13.06
CA ARG A 180 -10.32 -0.27 -14.47
C ARG A 180 -8.82 -0.11 -14.68
N GLN A 181 -8.17 0.78 -13.94
CA GLN A 181 -6.73 0.99 -14.05
C GLN A 181 -5.89 -0.16 -13.47
N SER A 182 -6.45 -1.01 -12.62
CA SER A 182 -5.77 -2.22 -12.16
C SER A 182 -5.70 -3.32 -13.24
N LEU A 183 -6.45 -3.17 -14.33
CA LEU A 183 -6.61 -4.16 -15.39
C LEU A 183 -6.03 -3.67 -16.73
N GLU A 184 -5.76 -4.60 -17.62
CA GLU A 184 -5.35 -4.36 -18.99
C GLU A 184 -5.91 -5.44 -19.92
N LYS A 185 -6.00 -5.13 -21.21
CA LYS A 185 -6.30 -6.15 -22.24
C LYS A 185 -5.06 -7.00 -22.49
N LYS A 186 -5.22 -8.31 -22.39
CA LYS A 186 -4.15 -9.29 -22.59
C LYS A 186 -4.02 -9.68 -24.10
N PRO A 187 -2.87 -10.23 -24.53
CA PRO A 187 -2.66 -10.63 -25.94
C PRO A 187 -3.69 -11.63 -26.47
N ASP A 188 -4.25 -12.48 -25.61
CA ASP A 188 -5.30 -13.44 -25.96
C ASP A 188 -6.71 -12.82 -26.09
N GLY A 189 -6.82 -11.49 -25.86
CA GLY A 189 -8.05 -10.74 -25.94
C GLY A 189 -8.82 -10.66 -24.62
N SER A 190 -8.45 -11.43 -23.60
CA SER A 190 -9.03 -11.34 -22.24
C SER A 190 -8.66 -10.04 -21.55
N VAL A 191 -9.35 -9.74 -20.43
CA VAL A 191 -9.02 -8.64 -19.54
C VAL A 191 -8.45 -9.20 -18.24
N GLY A 192 -7.33 -8.71 -17.77
CA GLY A 192 -6.69 -9.23 -16.57
C GLY A 192 -5.84 -8.20 -15.87
N SER A 193 -5.42 -8.53 -14.65
CA SER A 193 -4.64 -7.63 -13.80
C SER A 193 -3.30 -7.23 -14.42
N LYS A 194 -2.90 -5.99 -14.22
CA LYS A 194 -1.54 -5.52 -14.45
C LYS A 194 -0.56 -6.10 -13.42
N PHE A 195 -1.04 -6.44 -12.22
CA PHE A 195 -0.25 -7.12 -11.19
C PHE A 195 0.00 -8.57 -11.57
N THR A 196 1.27 -8.98 -11.63
CA THR A 196 1.66 -10.31 -12.11
C THR A 196 1.60 -11.37 -11.01
N THR A 197 1.38 -12.63 -11.42
CA THR A 197 1.45 -13.76 -10.50
C THR A 197 2.86 -13.96 -9.94
N THR A 198 3.91 -13.67 -10.74
CA THR A 198 5.31 -13.69 -10.31
C THR A 198 5.55 -12.73 -9.14
N ALA A 199 5.10 -11.46 -9.29
CA ALA A 199 5.18 -10.47 -8.21
C ALA A 199 4.39 -10.90 -6.97
N ARG A 200 3.16 -11.41 -7.17
CA ARG A 200 2.30 -11.91 -6.09
C ARG A 200 3.01 -12.97 -5.25
N ASP A 201 3.53 -14.00 -5.89
CA ASP A 201 4.09 -15.16 -5.21
C ASP A 201 5.39 -14.79 -4.48
N ALA A 202 6.23 -13.97 -5.10
CA ALA A 202 7.47 -13.50 -4.49
C ALA A 202 7.21 -12.54 -3.31
N ILE A 203 6.23 -11.64 -3.41
CA ILE A 203 5.84 -10.76 -2.30
C ILE A 203 5.28 -11.58 -1.14
N PHE A 204 4.40 -12.55 -1.40
CA PHE A 204 3.88 -13.42 -0.33
C PHE A 204 5.00 -14.20 0.37
N ASP A 205 5.96 -14.74 -0.39
CA ASP A 205 7.10 -15.44 0.20
C ASP A 205 7.92 -14.50 1.10
N ALA A 206 8.20 -13.27 0.67
CA ALA A 206 8.88 -12.26 1.48
C ALA A 206 8.09 -11.90 2.74
N VAL A 207 6.78 -11.67 2.61
CA VAL A 207 5.87 -11.36 3.72
C VAL A 207 5.86 -12.47 4.79
N LEU A 208 5.90 -13.72 4.38
CA LEU A 208 5.90 -14.85 5.31
C LEU A 208 7.25 -15.04 6.01
N LYS A 209 8.35 -14.71 5.32
CA LYS A 209 9.71 -14.90 5.85
C LYS A 209 10.17 -13.78 6.76
N ILE A 210 9.91 -12.53 6.37
CA ILE A 210 10.57 -11.37 6.94
C ILE A 210 9.72 -10.77 8.07
N PRO A 211 10.24 -10.67 9.32
CA PRO A 211 9.55 -9.93 10.37
C PRO A 211 9.67 -8.42 10.13
N GLY A 212 8.56 -7.69 10.22
CA GLY A 212 8.53 -6.23 10.03
C GLY A 212 9.06 -5.45 11.24
N LEU A 213 8.77 -5.90 12.46
CA LEU A 213 9.18 -5.25 13.70
C LEU A 213 10.06 -6.18 14.53
N ILE A 214 11.33 -5.80 14.72
CA ILE A 214 12.34 -6.59 15.46
C ILE A 214 13.03 -5.80 16.58
N LYS A 215 12.90 -4.47 16.59
CA LYS A 215 13.45 -3.57 17.61
C LYS A 215 12.52 -2.39 17.84
N GLU A 216 12.75 -1.67 18.94
CA GLU A 216 11.99 -0.47 19.28
C GLU A 216 12.22 0.65 18.26
N ILE A 217 11.16 1.39 17.96
CA ILE A 217 11.12 2.53 17.04
C ILE A 217 10.46 3.69 17.80
N THR A 218 11.10 4.86 17.72
CA THR A 218 10.64 6.11 18.37
C THR A 218 10.01 7.09 17.39
N ILE A 219 9.95 6.78 16.11
CA ILE A 219 9.28 7.59 15.09
C ILE A 219 7.80 7.76 15.52
N PRO A 220 7.24 8.99 15.50
CA PRO A 220 5.81 9.18 15.72
C PRO A 220 5.02 8.31 14.75
N SER A 221 4.13 7.49 15.28
CA SER A 221 3.47 6.44 14.50
C SER A 221 1.96 6.45 14.74
N LEU A 222 1.19 6.36 13.65
CA LEU A 222 -0.25 6.17 13.68
C LEU A 222 -0.61 4.79 13.12
N PHE A 223 -1.42 4.04 13.86
CA PHE A 223 -2.08 2.84 13.36
C PHE A 223 -3.54 3.15 13.08
N ILE A 224 -3.94 3.13 11.83
CA ILE A 224 -5.35 3.27 11.42
C ILE A 224 -5.96 1.88 11.33
N GLN A 225 -6.96 1.65 12.19
CA GLN A 225 -7.69 0.40 12.31
C GLN A 225 -9.11 0.57 11.76
N PRO A 226 -9.43 0.08 10.54
CA PRO A 226 -10.80 0.07 10.06
C PRO A 226 -11.69 -0.88 10.87
N GLU A 227 -12.96 -0.52 11.09
CA GLU A 227 -13.92 -1.33 11.85
C GLU A 227 -14.07 -2.77 11.32
N THR A 228 -14.01 -2.93 9.99
CA THR A 228 -14.10 -4.24 9.34
C THR A 228 -12.83 -4.62 8.56
N GLY A 229 -11.67 -4.15 9.06
CA GLY A 229 -10.34 -4.46 8.55
C GLY A 229 -9.85 -5.87 8.90
N VAL A 230 -8.54 -6.11 8.70
CA VAL A 230 -7.89 -7.39 9.04
C VAL A 230 -7.43 -7.44 10.50
N ASN A 231 -7.15 -6.28 11.11
CA ASN A 231 -6.72 -6.18 12.51
C ASN A 231 -7.93 -5.88 13.42
N ARG A 232 -8.69 -6.91 13.80
CA ARG A 232 -9.92 -6.77 14.60
C ARG A 232 -9.75 -7.07 16.08
N PHE A 233 -8.68 -7.78 16.43
CA PHE A 233 -8.48 -8.30 17.77
C PHE A 233 -7.32 -7.60 18.46
N ALA A 234 -7.48 -7.29 19.74
CA ALA A 234 -6.45 -6.60 20.54
C ALA A 234 -5.08 -7.30 20.51
N TRP A 235 -5.03 -8.64 20.42
CA TRP A 235 -3.77 -9.36 20.35
C TRP A 235 -2.97 -9.07 19.08
N GLN A 236 -3.64 -8.68 17.97
CA GLN A 236 -2.98 -8.29 16.72
C GLN A 236 -2.24 -6.96 16.85
N LEU A 237 -2.68 -6.07 17.74
CA LEU A 237 -2.07 -4.77 18.00
C LEU A 237 -0.88 -4.83 18.97
N LYS A 238 -0.79 -5.90 19.79
CA LYS A 238 0.29 -6.06 20.79
C LYS A 238 1.71 -5.88 20.24
N PRO A 239 2.08 -6.43 19.05
CA PRO A 239 3.41 -6.22 18.49
C PRO A 239 3.71 -4.76 18.20
N TYR A 240 2.75 -4.03 17.66
CA TYR A 240 2.88 -2.60 17.36
C TYR A 240 3.05 -1.81 18.65
N GLN A 241 2.21 -2.04 19.65
CA GLN A 241 2.29 -1.41 20.98
C GLN A 241 3.61 -1.71 21.70
N ARG A 242 4.18 -2.91 21.47
CA ARG A 242 5.46 -3.29 22.07
C ARG A 242 6.64 -2.52 21.48
N TYR A 243 6.68 -2.38 20.17
CA TYR A 243 7.86 -1.88 19.45
C TYR A 243 7.75 -0.40 19.05
N LEU A 244 6.57 0.16 18.85
CA LEU A 244 6.37 1.56 18.48
C LEU A 244 6.12 2.37 19.75
N LYS A 245 7.12 3.14 20.20
CA LYS A 245 7.06 3.84 21.50
C LYS A 245 6.14 5.07 21.47
N ASN A 246 6.02 5.72 20.31
CA ASN A 246 5.17 6.88 20.09
C ASN A 246 4.00 6.50 19.16
N LEU A 247 3.21 5.48 19.57
CA LEU A 247 2.12 4.94 18.79
C LEU A 247 0.77 5.50 19.21
N GLU A 248 0.06 6.11 18.28
CA GLU A 248 -1.38 6.33 18.36
C GLU A 248 -2.13 5.24 17.59
N ILE A 249 -3.31 4.84 18.09
CA ILE A 249 -4.22 3.92 17.41
C ILE A 249 -5.55 4.62 17.23
N LYS A 250 -6.03 4.72 15.99
CA LYS A 250 -7.32 5.34 15.67
C LYS A 250 -8.17 4.35 14.90
N THR A 251 -9.40 4.17 15.35
CA THR A 251 -10.40 3.40 14.59
C THR A 251 -11.14 4.32 13.65
N VAL A 252 -11.35 3.86 12.41
CA VAL A 252 -12.10 4.58 11.38
C VAL A 252 -13.20 3.68 10.82
N PRO A 253 -14.33 4.23 10.35
CA PRO A 253 -15.35 3.45 9.66
C PRO A 253 -14.78 2.84 8.37
N GLY A 254 -15.45 1.80 7.88
CA GLY A 254 -15.10 1.16 6.62
C GLY A 254 -14.41 -0.19 6.78
N ASN A 255 -13.80 -0.64 5.70
CA ASN A 255 -13.13 -1.93 5.59
C ASN A 255 -11.62 -1.77 5.39
N HIS A 256 -10.92 -2.85 5.02
CA HIS A 256 -9.48 -2.84 4.75
C HIS A 256 -9.01 -1.69 3.83
N TRP A 257 -9.86 -1.19 2.95
CA TRP A 257 -9.64 -0.04 2.07
C TRP A 257 -10.40 1.20 2.56
N ALA A 258 -10.35 1.53 3.85
CA ALA A 258 -11.07 2.65 4.45
C ALA A 258 -10.80 3.99 3.72
N PHE A 259 -9.59 4.22 3.25
CA PHE A 259 -9.20 5.41 2.49
C PHE A 259 -9.88 5.53 1.11
N LEU A 260 -10.42 4.43 0.58
CA LEU A 260 -11.16 4.38 -0.69
C LEU A 260 -12.69 4.39 -0.47
N VAL A 261 -13.17 3.78 0.61
CA VAL A 261 -14.61 3.64 0.88
C VAL A 261 -15.18 4.73 1.80
N GLU A 262 -14.34 5.32 2.66
CA GLU A 262 -14.69 6.39 3.59
C GLU A 262 -13.58 7.49 3.57
N PRO A 263 -13.28 8.07 2.40
CA PRO A 263 -12.08 8.92 2.22
C PRO A 263 -12.10 10.17 3.09
N ASP A 264 -13.28 10.70 3.44
CA ASP A 264 -13.41 11.93 4.20
C ASP A 264 -12.91 11.77 5.63
N ILE A 265 -13.46 10.79 6.35
CA ILE A 265 -13.10 10.51 7.75
C ILE A 265 -11.65 10.00 7.83
N PHE A 266 -11.27 9.15 6.87
CA PHE A 266 -9.89 8.66 6.79
C PHE A 266 -8.89 9.81 6.64
N SER A 267 -9.11 10.71 5.67
CA SER A 267 -8.20 11.83 5.40
C SER A 267 -8.16 12.83 6.55
N GLN A 268 -9.29 13.08 7.24
CA GLN A 268 -9.32 13.92 8.43
C GLN A 268 -8.46 13.32 9.54
N THR A 269 -8.64 12.03 9.84
CA THR A 269 -7.87 11.32 10.87
C THR A 269 -6.37 11.37 10.58
N LEU A 270 -5.99 11.16 9.31
CA LEU A 270 -4.61 11.24 8.86
C LEU A 270 -4.03 12.65 9.03
N THR A 271 -4.76 13.67 8.54
CA THR A 271 -4.30 15.06 8.57
C THR A 271 -4.16 15.56 10.02
N ASP A 272 -5.07 15.19 10.91
CA ASP A 272 -5.00 15.56 12.31
C ASP A 272 -3.73 15.00 12.97
N PHE A 273 -3.39 13.75 12.70
CA PHE A 273 -2.14 13.16 13.20
C PHE A 273 -0.90 13.87 12.65
N LEU A 274 -0.84 14.10 11.34
CA LEU A 274 0.33 14.72 10.70
C LEU A 274 0.58 16.13 11.25
N ARG A 275 -0.47 16.90 11.57
CA ARG A 275 -0.35 18.26 12.15
C ARG A 275 0.16 18.27 13.59
N THR A 276 -0.11 17.24 14.39
CA THR A 276 0.28 17.19 15.81
C THR A 276 1.74 16.79 16.02
N THR A 277 2.42 16.35 14.97
CA THR A 277 3.78 15.80 15.05
C THR A 277 4.84 16.68 14.38
N VAL A 278 4.45 17.89 13.96
CA VAL A 278 5.33 18.95 13.43
C VAL A 278 5.91 19.80 14.55
#